data_f6ee9e2a5817cab1a9dd048c74333bce
#
_entry.id   f6ee9e2a5817cab1a9dd048c74333bce
#
_cell.length_a   1.000
_cell.length_b   1.000
_cell.length_c   1.000
_cell.angle_alpha   90.00
_cell.angle_beta   90.00
_cell.angle_gamma   90.00
#
_symmetry.space_group_name_H-M   'P 1'
#
loop_
_entity.id
_entity.type
_entity.pdbx_description
1 polymer ?
#
loop_
_entity_poly.entity_id
_entity_poly.type
_entity_poly.pdbx_seq_one_letter_code
_entity_poly.pdbx_strand_id
1 'polypeptide(L)'
;MIFFIKFVLKIFFIATLFFASSIIIAEESAAVKIFIAKDIVTLNKNNDSVEAIATKGSKIINVGSKEELILIYPDAILISDYENEIIVPGFIEHHIHPFLAAVTMNSEILAIEDWQLSSKTSIGVRNRSSYLSNLSEIEENHPKDQSLISWGFHHYFHGKLTRYDLDKISSTRPIIIIHRSFHEFILNTPAMELLGINKNAFKNLEEDKHLANFDDGHFSERGAIIVLPKLMQVLAAPTKLIQGLQKTKEYLHSNGITVIGNPGSMYNKDLQGAKNLIFGNIDSPFESYFFPSALNLSEQFQIHEVLGAAKDQTRWGAGKLNYLSKHIKLFADGAMYSQNMVMRDGYLDNHQGSWLMNLETFEELFRIFWDEGYQIHIHQNGDAALDRLLLTLEKNLARNPRDDHRTTVVHFGYSAKDQLKKMKELGVLVSANPYYVTALSDLYSRKGVGYERSQEMVRLGDAIKEGIKVALHSDMPMAPASPLMLMHAAVNRDNFAGKVAGPNQRITTIEALRAVTINAAYVLRLEKLYGSIETGKYANFTILDKNPLKIRSNEIKNIRILGTVLKGESLPLN
;
A
#
# COMPACT_ATOMS: atom_id res chain seq x y z
N MET A 1 -19.69 -13.64 43.20
CA MET A 1 -18.82 -13.37 42.04
C MET A 1 -19.44 -13.84 40.70
N ILE A 2 -19.94 -15.06 40.57
CA ILE A 2 -20.58 -15.59 39.35
C ILE A 2 -21.87 -14.83 38.95
N PHE A 3 -22.67 -14.38 39.91
CA PHE A 3 -23.90 -13.60 39.66
C PHE A 3 -23.60 -12.17 39.13
N PHE A 4 -22.54 -11.56 39.59
CA PHE A 4 -22.13 -10.22 39.16
C PHE A 4 -21.58 -10.23 37.72
N ILE A 5 -20.80 -11.26 37.35
CA ILE A 5 -20.27 -11.44 35.98
C ILE A 5 -21.41 -11.68 34.98
N LYS A 6 -22.45 -12.48 35.35
CA LYS A 6 -23.63 -12.70 34.49
C LYS A 6 -24.47 -11.41 34.32
N PHE A 7 -24.51 -10.56 35.32
CA PHE A 7 -25.25 -9.29 35.28
C PHE A 7 -24.51 -8.26 34.39
N VAL A 8 -23.19 -8.14 34.50
CA VAL A 8 -22.37 -7.26 33.67
C VAL A 8 -22.38 -7.71 32.19
N LEU A 9 -22.31 -9.04 31.93
CA LEU A 9 -22.43 -9.58 30.57
C LEU A 9 -23.83 -9.34 29.96
N LYS A 10 -24.91 -9.39 30.74
CA LYS A 10 -26.24 -9.02 30.26
C LYS A 10 -26.37 -7.54 29.93
N ILE A 11 -25.79 -6.64 30.74
CA ILE A 11 -25.80 -5.20 30.46
C ILE A 11 -24.99 -4.90 29.19
N PHE A 12 -23.84 -5.54 29.01
CA PHE A 12 -23.04 -5.37 27.76
C PHE A 12 -23.79 -5.90 26.53
N PHE A 13 -24.47 -7.04 26.63
CA PHE A 13 -25.27 -7.61 25.53
C PHE A 13 -26.51 -6.76 25.20
N ILE A 14 -27.14 -6.17 26.19
CA ILE A 14 -28.27 -5.25 26.01
C ILE A 14 -27.79 -3.92 25.43
N ALA A 15 -26.63 -3.40 25.87
CA ALA A 15 -26.05 -2.18 25.32
C ALA A 15 -25.62 -2.35 23.85
N THR A 16 -25.04 -3.48 23.47
CA THR A 16 -24.70 -3.78 22.06
C THR A 16 -25.93 -3.95 21.18
N LEU A 17 -27.01 -4.56 21.68
CA LEU A 17 -28.29 -4.65 20.97
C LEU A 17 -28.97 -3.29 20.83
N PHE A 18 -28.93 -2.43 21.84
CA PHE A 18 -29.45 -1.05 21.76
C PHE A 18 -28.63 -0.19 20.79
N PHE A 19 -27.30 -0.31 20.78
CA PHE A 19 -26.46 0.41 19.81
C PHE A 19 -26.70 -0.06 18.38
N ALA A 20 -26.78 -1.38 18.13
CA ALA A 20 -27.09 -1.92 16.82
C ALA A 20 -28.50 -1.51 16.34
N SER A 21 -29.49 -1.54 17.23
CA SER A 21 -30.86 -1.09 16.93
C SER A 21 -30.92 0.43 16.65
N SER A 22 -30.16 1.23 17.38
CA SER A 22 -30.10 2.70 17.17
C SER A 22 -29.47 3.07 15.83
N ILE A 23 -28.46 2.32 15.38
CA ILE A 23 -27.83 2.52 14.07
C ILE A 23 -28.79 2.13 12.93
N ILE A 24 -29.50 1.01 13.07
CA ILE A 24 -30.49 0.56 12.08
C ILE A 24 -31.65 1.56 11.98
N ILE A 25 -32.18 2.05 13.10
CA ILE A 25 -33.25 3.05 13.13
C ILE A 25 -32.78 4.39 12.54
N ALA A 26 -31.55 4.79 12.78
CA ALA A 26 -30.96 6.02 12.21
C ALA A 26 -30.78 5.92 10.68
N GLU A 27 -30.39 4.75 10.16
CA GLU A 27 -30.32 4.53 8.70
C GLU A 27 -31.70 4.49 8.05
N GLU A 28 -32.71 3.88 8.67
CA GLU A 28 -34.09 3.85 8.16
C GLU A 28 -34.76 5.24 8.13
N SER A 29 -34.43 6.14 9.06
CA SER A 29 -34.96 7.50 9.13
C SER A 29 -34.17 8.53 8.33
N ALA A 30 -33.01 8.16 7.76
CA ALA A 30 -32.18 9.08 6.99
C ALA A 30 -32.91 9.58 5.75
N ALA A 31 -32.80 10.90 5.47
CA ALA A 31 -33.31 11.49 4.23
C ALA A 31 -32.58 10.90 3.01
N VAL A 32 -33.32 10.75 1.92
CA VAL A 32 -32.72 10.38 0.65
C VAL A 32 -31.93 11.58 0.12
N LYS A 33 -30.68 11.35 -0.31
CA LYS A 33 -29.84 12.33 -1.02
C LYS A 33 -29.69 11.88 -2.47
N ILE A 34 -29.75 12.80 -3.43
CA ILE A 34 -29.45 12.53 -4.84
C ILE A 34 -28.20 13.33 -5.21
N PHE A 35 -27.10 12.62 -5.45
CA PHE A 35 -25.87 13.20 -6.00
C PHE A 35 -26.01 13.31 -7.51
N ILE A 36 -25.83 14.53 -8.03
CA ILE A 36 -25.93 14.84 -9.46
C ILE A 36 -24.52 15.16 -9.97
N ALA A 37 -24.14 14.59 -11.12
CA ALA A 37 -22.86 14.85 -11.76
C ALA A 37 -23.00 14.90 -13.27
N LYS A 38 -22.03 15.52 -13.94
CA LYS A 38 -21.94 15.56 -15.40
C LYS A 38 -21.83 14.17 -16.00
N ASP A 39 -21.16 13.27 -15.30
CA ASP A 39 -20.91 11.89 -15.75
C ASP A 39 -20.53 11.02 -14.54
N ILE A 40 -21.20 9.91 -14.37
CA ILE A 40 -20.96 8.97 -13.30
C ILE A 40 -20.58 7.63 -13.90
N VAL A 41 -19.32 7.23 -13.72
CA VAL A 41 -18.80 5.92 -14.16
C VAL A 41 -19.13 4.88 -13.11
N THR A 42 -20.07 4.00 -13.37
CA THR A 42 -20.56 3.05 -12.34
C THR A 42 -19.60 1.89 -12.07
N LEU A 43 -18.85 1.43 -13.07
CA LEU A 43 -18.09 0.18 -13.07
C LEU A 43 -18.91 -1.05 -12.69
N ASN A 44 -20.23 -0.98 -12.84
CA ASN A 44 -21.10 -2.15 -12.73
C ASN A 44 -20.77 -3.19 -13.81
N LYS A 45 -21.53 -4.27 -13.89
CA LYS A 45 -21.28 -5.36 -14.85
C LYS A 45 -21.33 -4.87 -16.31
N ASN A 46 -22.17 -3.86 -16.62
CA ASN A 46 -22.34 -3.33 -17.96
C ASN A 46 -21.42 -2.14 -18.27
N ASN A 47 -20.72 -1.59 -17.28
CA ASN A 47 -19.97 -0.32 -17.37
C ASN A 47 -20.85 0.87 -17.73
N ASP A 48 -22.06 0.93 -17.17
CA ASP A 48 -22.98 2.01 -17.45
C ASP A 48 -22.44 3.36 -16.96
N SER A 49 -22.81 4.42 -17.70
CA SER A 49 -22.64 5.81 -17.30
C SER A 49 -24.02 6.38 -16.99
N VAL A 50 -24.17 7.08 -15.88
CA VAL A 50 -25.41 7.66 -15.39
C VAL A 50 -25.19 9.12 -14.97
N GLU A 51 -26.27 9.85 -14.62
CA GLU A 51 -26.21 11.27 -14.23
C GLU A 51 -26.47 11.49 -12.74
N ALA A 52 -27.07 10.49 -12.07
CA ALA A 52 -27.46 10.65 -10.68
C ALA A 52 -27.34 9.34 -9.87
N ILE A 53 -27.09 9.50 -8.56
CA ILE A 53 -27.03 8.42 -7.56
C ILE A 53 -27.93 8.80 -6.40
N ALA A 54 -28.95 8.00 -6.12
CA ALA A 54 -29.75 8.14 -4.90
C ALA A 54 -29.14 7.30 -3.77
N THR A 55 -28.98 7.94 -2.61
CA THR A 55 -28.45 7.31 -1.39
C THR A 55 -29.43 7.48 -0.22
N LYS A 56 -29.43 6.54 0.71
CA LYS A 56 -30.13 6.66 1.98
C LYS A 56 -29.17 6.23 3.09
N GLY A 57 -28.86 7.14 4.01
CA GLY A 57 -27.79 6.91 4.97
C GLY A 57 -26.47 6.60 4.24
N SER A 58 -25.84 5.50 4.62
CA SER A 58 -24.54 5.08 4.05
C SER A 58 -24.62 4.34 2.70
N LYS A 59 -25.85 4.02 2.21
CA LYS A 59 -26.06 3.08 1.10
C LYS A 59 -26.57 3.74 -0.17
N ILE A 60 -26.10 3.24 -1.31
CA ILE A 60 -26.69 3.49 -2.62
C ILE A 60 -28.02 2.73 -2.69
N ILE A 61 -29.11 3.42 -3.01
CA ILE A 61 -30.46 2.83 -3.16
C ILE A 61 -30.93 2.78 -4.61
N ASN A 62 -30.41 3.69 -5.47
CA ASN A 62 -30.71 3.69 -6.90
C ASN A 62 -29.64 4.44 -7.68
N VAL A 63 -29.54 4.16 -9.00
CA VAL A 63 -28.70 4.89 -9.96
C VAL A 63 -29.47 5.05 -11.27
N GLY A 64 -29.35 6.20 -11.93
CA GLY A 64 -30.10 6.44 -13.17
C GLY A 64 -29.93 7.85 -13.74
N SER A 65 -30.90 8.30 -14.56
CA SER A 65 -30.95 9.69 -14.98
C SER A 65 -31.38 10.61 -13.82
N LYS A 66 -31.04 11.90 -13.94
CA LYS A 66 -31.41 12.92 -12.95
C LYS A 66 -32.94 13.01 -12.82
N GLU A 67 -33.63 13.07 -13.95
CA GLU A 67 -35.09 13.22 -14.03
C GLU A 67 -35.79 12.02 -13.40
N GLU A 68 -35.35 10.81 -13.72
CA GLU A 68 -35.92 9.57 -13.17
C GLU A 68 -35.80 9.50 -11.65
N LEU A 69 -34.61 9.80 -11.09
CA LEU A 69 -34.43 9.72 -9.66
C LEU A 69 -35.19 10.81 -8.89
N ILE A 70 -35.30 12.01 -9.43
CA ILE A 70 -36.13 13.08 -8.84
C ILE A 70 -37.61 12.67 -8.83
N LEU A 71 -38.10 12.04 -9.90
CA LEU A 71 -39.47 11.56 -9.96
C LEU A 71 -39.77 10.45 -8.94
N ILE A 72 -38.81 9.52 -8.75
CA ILE A 72 -38.93 8.41 -7.79
C ILE A 72 -38.84 8.91 -6.35
N TYR A 73 -37.99 9.91 -6.10
CA TYR A 73 -37.70 10.44 -4.75
C TYR A 73 -37.94 11.96 -4.70
N PRO A 74 -39.22 12.43 -4.76
CA PRO A 74 -39.53 13.85 -4.88
C PRO A 74 -39.10 14.68 -3.65
N ASP A 75 -38.97 14.06 -2.45
CA ASP A 75 -38.56 14.73 -1.23
C ASP A 75 -37.03 14.59 -0.96
N ALA A 76 -36.25 14.11 -1.94
CA ALA A 76 -34.81 13.93 -1.76
C ALA A 76 -34.05 15.26 -1.70
N ILE A 77 -33.01 15.29 -0.90
CA ILE A 77 -32.05 16.39 -0.87
C ILE A 77 -31.15 16.29 -2.11
N LEU A 78 -31.20 17.29 -2.98
CA LEU A 78 -30.35 17.33 -4.17
C LEU A 78 -28.95 17.84 -3.81
N ILE A 79 -27.93 17.06 -4.10
CA ILE A 79 -26.52 17.42 -3.98
C ILE A 79 -26.02 17.76 -5.39
N SER A 80 -26.03 19.05 -5.73
CA SER A 80 -25.65 19.57 -7.07
C SER A 80 -24.22 20.13 -7.12
N ASP A 81 -23.47 20.06 -6.02
CA ASP A 81 -22.09 20.55 -5.94
C ASP A 81 -21.16 19.92 -6.99
N TYR A 82 -21.54 18.74 -7.49
CA TYR A 82 -20.77 17.97 -8.48
C TYR A 82 -21.39 17.96 -9.88
N GLU A 83 -22.39 18.81 -10.16
CA GLU A 83 -23.16 18.80 -11.43
C GLU A 83 -22.28 18.98 -12.68
N ASN A 84 -21.15 19.66 -12.55
CA ASN A 84 -20.17 19.85 -13.63
C ASN A 84 -18.99 18.89 -13.60
N GLU A 85 -18.95 17.99 -12.61
CA GLU A 85 -17.82 17.14 -12.28
C GLU A 85 -18.09 15.67 -12.64
N ILE A 86 -17.07 14.84 -12.46
CA ILE A 86 -17.12 13.40 -12.74
C ILE A 86 -17.10 12.64 -11.43
N ILE A 87 -18.03 11.71 -11.27
CA ILE A 87 -18.03 10.76 -10.15
C ILE A 87 -17.56 9.40 -10.64
N VAL A 88 -16.59 8.84 -9.92
CA VAL A 88 -16.14 7.44 -10.07
C VAL A 88 -16.30 6.70 -8.74
N PRO A 89 -16.33 5.35 -8.71
CA PRO A 89 -16.25 4.62 -7.45
C PRO A 89 -15.04 5.07 -6.64
N GLY A 90 -15.21 5.22 -5.34
CA GLY A 90 -14.13 5.65 -4.46
C GLY A 90 -12.87 4.81 -4.64
N PHE A 91 -11.72 5.45 -4.82
CA PHE A 91 -10.47 4.75 -5.00
C PHE A 91 -10.11 3.91 -3.77
N ILE A 92 -9.50 2.75 -4.03
CA ILE A 92 -9.08 1.79 -3.02
C ILE A 92 -7.59 1.54 -3.15
N GLU A 93 -6.85 1.98 -2.14
CA GLU A 93 -5.43 1.65 -2.00
C GLU A 93 -5.29 0.45 -1.04
N HIS A 94 -5.33 -0.75 -1.60
CA HIS A 94 -5.44 -1.98 -0.83
C HIS A 94 -4.13 -2.49 -0.21
N HIS A 95 -3.01 -1.77 -0.43
CA HIS A 95 -1.70 -2.17 0.08
C HIS A 95 -0.81 -0.96 0.38
N ILE A 96 -0.84 -0.51 1.63
CA ILE A 96 0.08 0.50 2.16
C ILE A 96 0.67 0.05 3.50
N HIS A 97 1.74 0.72 3.91
CA HIS A 97 2.37 0.55 5.21
C HIS A 97 2.27 1.84 6.04
N PRO A 98 1.16 2.04 6.81
CA PRO A 98 0.89 3.30 7.51
C PRO A 98 2.01 3.77 8.44
N PHE A 99 2.69 2.83 9.09
CA PHE A 99 3.82 3.14 9.96
C PHE A 99 5.01 3.72 9.16
N LEU A 100 5.42 3.05 8.08
CA LEU A 100 6.50 3.52 7.22
C LEU A 100 6.12 4.84 6.51
N ALA A 101 4.86 4.97 6.10
CA ALA A 101 4.32 6.20 5.56
C ALA A 101 4.41 7.36 6.57
N ALA A 102 4.07 7.13 7.85
CA ALA A 102 4.19 8.15 8.90
C ALA A 102 5.64 8.61 9.10
N VAL A 103 6.61 7.69 9.06
CA VAL A 103 8.04 8.02 9.12
C VAL A 103 8.44 8.86 7.90
N THR A 104 8.03 8.46 6.70
CA THR A 104 8.30 9.20 5.46
C THR A 104 7.71 10.60 5.49
N MET A 105 6.44 10.75 5.90
CA MET A 105 5.75 12.05 5.97
C MET A 105 6.35 13.01 7.00
N ASN A 106 7.13 12.51 7.95
CA ASN A 106 7.88 13.32 8.92
C ASN A 106 9.37 13.49 8.55
N SER A 107 9.81 12.93 7.43
CA SER A 107 11.16 13.07 6.91
C SER A 107 11.23 14.15 5.83
N GLU A 108 12.42 14.63 5.54
CA GLU A 108 12.66 15.38 4.31
C GLU A 108 12.68 14.39 3.13
N ILE A 109 11.72 14.55 2.22
CA ILE A 109 11.57 13.66 1.07
C ILE A 109 12.52 14.09 -0.03
N LEU A 110 13.60 13.34 -0.26
CA LEU A 110 14.52 13.46 -1.38
C LEU A 110 14.49 12.18 -2.22
N ALA A 111 13.36 11.99 -2.90
CA ALA A 111 13.06 10.81 -3.71
C ALA A 111 13.37 11.03 -5.20
N ILE A 112 13.28 9.98 -5.99
CA ILE A 112 13.50 10.03 -7.45
C ILE A 112 12.28 10.56 -8.23
N GLU A 113 11.13 10.67 -7.58
CA GLU A 113 9.88 11.21 -8.11
C GLU A 113 9.38 12.40 -7.28
N ASP A 114 8.44 13.14 -7.89
CA ASP A 114 7.74 14.22 -7.21
C ASP A 114 6.72 13.68 -6.20
N TRP A 115 6.65 14.33 -5.03
CA TRP A 115 5.64 14.08 -4.02
C TRP A 115 4.80 15.32 -3.78
N GLN A 116 3.52 15.24 -4.11
CA GLN A 116 2.54 16.31 -3.86
C GLN A 116 2.03 16.21 -2.43
N LEU A 117 2.63 16.93 -1.50
CA LEU A 117 2.19 16.97 -0.11
C LEU A 117 1.22 18.13 0.11
N SER A 118 0.41 18.09 1.16
CA SER A 118 -0.53 19.17 1.51
C SER A 118 0.16 20.52 1.71
N SER A 119 1.40 20.55 2.21
CA SER A 119 2.15 21.77 2.53
C SER A 119 3.18 22.18 1.47
N LYS A 120 3.68 21.25 0.69
CA LYS A 120 4.73 21.49 -0.33
C LYS A 120 4.77 20.38 -1.37
N THR A 121 5.35 20.68 -2.53
CA THR A 121 5.77 19.67 -3.50
C THR A 121 7.26 19.38 -3.30
N SER A 122 7.61 18.12 -3.06
CA SER A 122 9.01 17.67 -3.12
C SER A 122 9.32 17.23 -4.54
N ILE A 123 10.25 17.92 -5.19
CA ILE A 123 10.64 17.64 -6.59
C ILE A 123 11.63 16.47 -6.62
N GLY A 124 11.41 15.57 -7.58
CA GLY A 124 12.22 14.36 -7.75
C GLY A 124 13.67 14.65 -8.14
N VAL A 125 14.60 14.00 -7.48
CA VAL A 125 16.04 14.13 -7.67
C VAL A 125 16.61 12.82 -8.22
N ARG A 126 17.32 12.85 -9.36
CA ARG A 126 17.77 11.64 -10.08
C ARG A 126 19.25 11.58 -10.38
N ASN A 127 20.05 12.36 -9.67
CA ASN A 127 21.50 12.30 -9.79
C ASN A 127 22.19 12.70 -8.47
N ARG A 128 23.46 12.29 -8.32
CA ARG A 128 24.22 12.48 -7.09
C ARG A 128 24.47 13.95 -6.75
N SER A 129 24.84 14.77 -7.74
CA SER A 129 25.18 16.17 -7.49
C SER A 129 24.00 16.94 -6.92
N SER A 130 22.83 16.82 -7.57
CA SER A 130 21.59 17.45 -7.09
C SER A 130 21.15 16.89 -5.74
N TYR A 131 21.32 15.58 -5.50
CA TYR A 131 20.97 14.97 -4.22
C TYR A 131 21.78 15.57 -3.06
N LEU A 132 23.10 15.65 -3.20
CA LEU A 132 23.98 16.22 -2.18
C LEU A 132 23.76 17.72 -1.99
N SER A 133 23.55 18.46 -3.07
CA SER A 133 23.24 19.91 -3.02
C SER A 133 21.94 20.17 -2.27
N ASN A 134 20.85 19.44 -2.60
CA ASN A 134 19.58 19.60 -1.93
C ASN A 134 19.64 19.17 -0.44
N LEU A 135 20.39 18.10 -0.14
CA LEU A 135 20.55 17.65 1.24
C LEU A 135 21.33 18.70 2.08
N SER A 136 22.34 19.36 1.50
CA SER A 136 23.06 20.45 2.15
C SER A 136 22.16 21.68 2.38
N GLU A 137 21.37 22.08 1.39
CA GLU A 137 20.42 23.18 1.51
C GLU A 137 19.35 22.91 2.59
N ILE A 138 18.86 21.67 2.64
CA ILE A 138 17.92 21.26 3.69
C ILE A 138 18.60 21.34 5.07
N GLU A 139 19.85 20.86 5.21
CA GLU A 139 20.60 20.88 6.47
C GLU A 139 20.78 22.31 7.00
N GLU A 140 21.13 23.25 6.14
CA GLU A 140 21.32 24.66 6.50
C GLU A 140 20.04 25.30 7.06
N ASN A 141 18.87 24.92 6.51
CA ASN A 141 17.56 25.46 6.88
C ASN A 141 16.83 24.63 7.96
N HIS A 142 17.37 23.46 8.34
CA HIS A 142 16.75 22.57 9.32
C HIS A 142 16.96 23.09 10.76
N PRO A 143 15.98 22.95 11.68
CA PRO A 143 16.13 23.37 13.09
C PRO A 143 17.40 22.75 13.72
N LYS A 144 18.22 23.60 14.37
CA LYS A 144 19.57 23.20 14.83
C LYS A 144 19.58 22.14 15.92
N ASP A 145 18.52 22.03 16.68
CA ASP A 145 18.32 21.10 17.79
C ASP A 145 17.72 19.75 17.38
N GLN A 146 17.45 19.55 16.08
CA GLN A 146 16.83 18.34 15.56
C GLN A 146 17.77 17.56 14.65
N SER A 147 17.66 16.22 14.71
CA SER A 147 18.29 15.32 13.75
C SER A 147 17.66 15.51 12.36
N LEU A 148 18.47 15.56 11.33
CA LEU A 148 18.00 15.56 9.94
C LEU A 148 17.71 14.12 9.50
N ILE A 149 16.46 13.85 9.19
CA ILE A 149 16.00 12.56 8.66
C ILE A 149 15.55 12.78 7.23
N SER A 150 16.16 12.08 6.29
CA SER A 150 15.75 12.12 4.88
C SER A 150 15.38 10.74 4.39
N TRP A 151 14.25 10.64 3.67
CA TRP A 151 13.78 9.43 3.00
C TRP A 151 13.79 9.59 1.48
N GLY A 152 14.02 8.48 0.76
CA GLY A 152 13.91 8.42 -0.69
C GLY A 152 15.22 8.18 -1.43
N PHE A 153 16.34 8.11 -0.71
CA PHE A 153 17.63 7.75 -1.29
C PHE A 153 17.55 6.46 -2.09
N HIS A 154 18.23 6.44 -3.24
CA HIS A 154 18.34 5.26 -4.10
C HIS A 154 19.72 5.23 -4.76
N HIS A 155 20.55 4.25 -4.38
CA HIS A 155 21.95 4.20 -4.79
C HIS A 155 22.19 4.15 -6.30
N TYR A 156 21.29 3.56 -7.10
CA TYR A 156 21.40 3.54 -8.55
C TYR A 156 21.23 4.91 -9.22
N PHE A 157 20.48 5.82 -8.61
CA PHE A 157 20.29 7.19 -9.09
C PHE A 157 21.26 8.16 -8.43
N HIS A 158 21.43 8.04 -7.11
CA HIS A 158 22.20 8.98 -6.31
C HIS A 158 23.67 8.57 -6.11
N GLY A 159 24.06 7.36 -6.62
CA GLY A 159 25.39 6.81 -6.44
C GLY A 159 25.63 6.29 -5.01
N LYS A 160 26.87 5.84 -4.75
CA LYS A 160 27.26 5.41 -3.41
C LYS A 160 27.29 6.61 -2.45
N LEU A 161 26.60 6.52 -1.31
CA LEU A 161 26.60 7.50 -0.23
C LEU A 161 27.28 6.88 0.99
N THR A 162 28.14 7.65 1.68
CA THR A 162 28.88 7.19 2.83
C THR A 162 28.74 8.15 4.01
N ARG A 163 29.07 7.66 5.20
CA ARG A 163 29.19 8.49 6.41
C ARG A 163 30.02 9.75 6.17
N TYR A 164 31.17 9.62 5.47
CA TYR A 164 32.06 10.74 5.19
C TYR A 164 31.45 11.79 4.24
N ASP A 165 30.59 11.38 3.31
CA ASP A 165 29.84 12.34 2.49
C ASP A 165 28.88 13.15 3.37
N LEU A 166 28.20 12.50 4.32
CA LEU A 166 27.28 13.14 5.24
C LEU A 166 27.98 13.99 6.31
N ASP A 167 29.16 13.56 6.80
CA ASP A 167 29.97 14.34 7.74
C ASP A 167 30.49 15.65 7.13
N LYS A 168 30.67 15.71 5.80
CA LYS A 168 30.99 16.96 5.08
C LYS A 168 29.82 17.92 5.04
N ILE A 169 28.59 17.41 5.05
CA ILE A 169 27.38 18.23 5.11
C ILE A 169 27.20 18.77 6.53
N SER A 170 27.30 17.90 7.55
CA SER A 170 27.30 18.33 8.96
C SER A 170 28.11 17.37 9.82
N SER A 171 29.14 17.91 10.49
CA SER A 171 29.96 17.16 11.46
C SER A 171 29.39 17.15 12.88
N THR A 172 28.28 17.85 13.12
CA THR A 172 27.68 18.01 14.46
C THR A 172 26.23 17.56 14.54
N ARG A 173 25.47 17.73 13.47
CA ARG A 173 24.07 17.31 13.39
C ARG A 173 23.96 15.82 13.03
N PRO A 174 23.19 15.01 13.78
CA PRO A 174 22.84 13.66 13.35
C PRO A 174 22.07 13.67 12.05
N ILE A 175 22.59 13.00 11.00
CA ILE A 175 21.95 12.81 9.71
C ILE A 175 21.64 11.33 9.52
N ILE A 176 20.36 11.02 9.26
CA ILE A 176 19.83 9.69 9.04
C ILE A 176 19.21 9.66 7.64
N ILE A 177 19.82 8.91 6.74
CA ILE A 177 19.30 8.68 5.39
C ILE A 177 18.62 7.32 5.35
N ILE A 178 17.36 7.33 4.94
CA ILE A 178 16.54 6.13 4.77
C ILE A 178 16.45 5.84 3.27
N HIS A 179 16.93 4.67 2.86
CA HIS A 179 16.73 4.19 1.50
C HIS A 179 15.23 4.01 1.22
N ARG A 180 14.80 4.26 -0.02
CA ARG A 180 13.36 4.23 -0.37
C ARG A 180 12.68 2.88 -0.08
N SER A 181 13.43 1.78 -0.05
CA SER A 181 12.92 0.45 0.29
C SER A 181 12.70 0.23 1.79
N PHE A 182 13.21 1.09 2.66
CA PHE A 182 13.34 0.88 4.11
C PHE A 182 14.24 -0.32 4.52
N HIS A 183 14.92 -0.94 3.57
CA HIS A 183 15.84 -2.04 3.83
C HIS A 183 17.28 -1.57 4.11
N GLU A 184 17.56 -0.26 3.96
CA GLU A 184 18.91 0.30 4.10
C GLU A 184 18.87 1.66 4.81
N PHE A 185 19.87 1.89 5.68
CA PHE A 185 20.09 3.15 6.37
C PHE A 185 21.53 3.59 6.23
N ILE A 186 21.76 4.90 6.01
CA ILE A 186 23.09 5.50 5.96
C ILE A 186 23.14 6.60 7.04
N LEU A 187 24.11 6.51 7.93
CA LEU A 187 24.23 7.34 9.11
C LEU A 187 25.56 8.08 9.09
N ASN A 188 25.57 9.36 9.43
CA ASN A 188 26.80 10.10 9.67
C ASN A 188 27.37 9.79 11.07
N THR A 189 28.56 10.31 11.38
CA THR A 189 29.24 10.09 12.65
C THR A 189 28.38 10.54 13.85
N PRO A 190 27.81 11.77 13.88
CA PRO A 190 26.94 12.18 14.97
C PRO A 190 25.68 11.32 15.15
N ALA A 191 25.09 10.79 14.07
CA ALA A 191 23.93 9.90 14.17
C ALA A 191 24.30 8.53 14.77
N MET A 192 25.45 7.97 14.41
CA MET A 192 25.93 6.72 14.97
C MET A 192 26.25 6.88 16.47
N GLU A 193 26.83 8.01 16.87
CA GLU A 193 27.12 8.33 18.28
C GLU A 193 25.83 8.51 19.09
N LEU A 194 24.88 9.32 18.59
CA LEU A 194 23.57 9.55 19.21
C LEU A 194 22.84 8.23 19.48
N LEU A 195 22.87 7.32 18.51
CA LEU A 195 22.18 6.04 18.58
C LEU A 195 22.99 4.96 19.30
N GLY A 196 24.24 5.24 19.74
CA GLY A 196 25.11 4.28 20.39
C GLY A 196 25.37 3.04 19.52
N ILE A 197 25.51 3.24 18.19
CA ILE A 197 25.78 2.16 17.24
C ILE A 197 27.29 1.88 17.26
N ASN A 198 27.66 0.66 17.63
CA ASN A 198 29.05 0.22 17.70
C ASN A 198 29.24 -1.18 17.11
N LYS A 199 30.48 -1.52 16.76
CA LYS A 199 30.85 -2.82 16.13
C LYS A 199 30.41 -4.04 16.94
N ASN A 200 30.31 -3.92 18.27
CA ASN A 200 29.94 -5.05 19.14
C ASN A 200 28.50 -5.54 18.92
N ALA A 201 27.59 -4.68 18.49
CA ALA A 201 26.20 -5.07 18.19
C ALA A 201 26.07 -6.07 17.02
N PHE A 202 27.14 -6.19 16.19
CA PHE A 202 27.13 -6.98 14.95
C PHE A 202 28.03 -8.22 15.00
N LYS A 203 28.50 -8.62 16.19
CA LYS A 203 29.37 -9.78 16.35
C LYS A 203 28.80 -11.09 15.83
N ASN A 204 27.48 -11.19 15.76
CA ASN A 204 26.76 -12.39 15.31
C ASN A 204 26.45 -12.39 13.79
N LEU A 205 26.94 -11.40 13.04
CA LEU A 205 26.81 -11.33 11.57
C LEU A 205 28.06 -11.90 10.85
N GLU A 206 28.63 -13.02 11.32
CA GLU A 206 29.92 -13.48 10.79
C GLU A 206 29.94 -13.76 9.29
N GLU A 207 28.87 -14.32 8.74
CA GLU A 207 28.73 -14.59 7.30
C GLU A 207 28.23 -13.35 6.51
N ASP A 208 27.58 -12.40 7.17
CA ASP A 208 26.89 -11.25 6.58
C ASP A 208 27.56 -9.90 6.93
N LYS A 209 28.86 -9.88 7.21
CA LYS A 209 29.61 -8.66 7.61
C LYS A 209 29.47 -7.51 6.62
N HIS A 210 29.24 -7.81 5.33
CA HIS A 210 29.03 -6.81 4.29
C HIS A 210 27.74 -6.01 4.47
N LEU A 211 26.76 -6.53 5.22
CA LEU A 211 25.48 -5.88 5.49
C LEU A 211 25.56 -4.80 6.59
N ALA A 212 26.70 -4.68 7.30
CA ALA A 212 26.94 -3.68 8.33
C ALA A 212 28.31 -3.02 8.15
N ASN A 213 28.40 -2.10 7.20
CA ASN A 213 29.63 -1.37 6.91
C ASN A 213 29.75 -0.13 7.81
N PHE A 214 30.48 -0.25 8.91
CA PHE A 214 30.74 0.83 9.88
C PHE A 214 31.53 1.99 9.29
N ASP A 215 32.50 1.71 8.44
CA ASP A 215 33.35 2.74 7.89
C ASP A 215 32.57 3.64 6.92
N ASP A 216 31.67 3.07 6.15
CA ASP A 216 30.74 3.82 5.30
C ASP A 216 29.48 4.32 6.03
N GLY A 217 29.24 3.85 7.28
CA GLY A 217 28.00 4.15 8.03
C GLY A 217 26.74 3.55 7.39
N HIS A 218 26.89 2.48 6.58
CA HIS A 218 25.83 1.87 5.79
C HIS A 218 25.41 0.53 6.39
N PHE A 219 24.11 0.38 6.64
CA PHE A 219 23.48 -0.79 7.25
C PHE A 219 22.33 -1.25 6.35
N SER A 220 22.40 -2.47 5.85
CA SER A 220 21.42 -3.06 4.94
C SER A 220 20.89 -4.39 5.45
N GLU A 221 19.68 -4.77 5.03
CA GLU A 221 19.00 -6.03 5.33
C GLU A 221 19.13 -6.43 6.83
N ARG A 222 19.83 -7.52 7.17
CA ARG A 222 20.05 -7.94 8.57
C ARG A 222 20.80 -6.89 9.39
N GLY A 223 21.71 -6.14 8.77
CA GLY A 223 22.38 -5.00 9.40
C GLY A 223 21.41 -3.87 9.74
N ALA A 224 20.47 -3.58 8.84
CA ALA A 224 19.39 -2.62 9.07
C ALA A 224 18.46 -3.07 10.21
N ILE A 225 18.08 -4.35 10.29
CA ILE A 225 17.25 -4.89 11.37
C ILE A 225 17.91 -4.69 12.75
N ILE A 226 19.24 -4.83 12.84
CA ILE A 226 19.97 -4.63 14.12
C ILE A 226 19.95 -3.16 14.57
N VAL A 227 20.05 -2.20 13.64
CA VAL A 227 20.01 -0.77 13.99
C VAL A 227 18.61 -0.22 14.16
N LEU A 228 17.61 -0.87 13.57
CA LEU A 228 16.22 -0.41 13.53
C LEU A 228 15.64 -0.11 14.92
N PRO A 229 15.78 -0.93 15.99
CA PRO A 229 15.24 -0.61 17.31
C PRO A 229 15.76 0.72 17.88
N LYS A 230 17.01 1.08 17.58
CA LYS A 230 17.60 2.36 17.99
C LYS A 230 17.11 3.52 17.13
N LEU A 231 17.03 3.31 15.82
CA LEU A 231 16.43 4.28 14.90
C LEU A 231 14.98 4.59 15.27
N MET A 232 14.21 3.58 15.70
CA MET A 232 12.83 3.74 16.11
C MET A 232 12.62 4.74 17.25
N GLN A 233 13.58 4.89 18.15
CA GLN A 233 13.52 5.89 19.23
C GLN A 233 13.47 7.33 18.68
N VAL A 234 14.08 7.57 17.52
CA VAL A 234 14.11 8.88 16.87
C VAL A 234 12.99 9.02 15.82
N LEU A 235 12.76 7.96 15.04
CA LEU A 235 11.80 7.98 13.91
C LEU A 235 10.35 7.87 14.36
N ALA A 236 10.08 7.12 15.43
CA ALA A 236 8.75 6.75 15.88
C ALA A 236 8.43 7.19 17.31
N ALA A 237 9.07 8.26 17.80
CA ALA A 237 8.63 8.89 19.03
C ALA A 237 7.11 9.17 18.95
N PRO A 238 6.32 8.93 20.02
CA PRO A 238 4.86 8.94 19.97
C PRO A 238 4.26 10.17 19.28
N THR A 239 4.76 11.37 19.60
CA THR A 239 4.31 12.61 18.97
C THR A 239 4.59 12.67 17.47
N LYS A 240 5.79 12.23 17.04
CA LYS A 240 6.17 12.15 15.62
C LYS A 240 5.32 11.13 14.88
N LEU A 241 5.07 9.96 15.48
CA LEU A 241 4.24 8.93 14.89
C LEU A 241 2.81 9.44 14.62
N ILE A 242 2.19 10.10 15.61
CA ILE A 242 0.85 10.68 15.47
C ILE A 242 0.83 11.76 14.38
N GLN A 243 1.81 12.67 14.37
CA GLN A 243 1.93 13.70 13.33
C GLN A 243 2.10 13.10 11.95
N GLY A 244 2.95 12.07 11.81
CA GLY A 244 3.16 11.39 10.54
C GLY A 244 1.93 10.65 10.03
N LEU A 245 1.18 9.99 10.93
CA LEU A 245 -0.10 9.35 10.58
C LEU A 245 -1.15 10.40 10.17
N GLN A 246 -1.19 11.56 10.82
CA GLN A 246 -2.09 12.65 10.44
C GLN A 246 -1.77 13.17 9.02
N LYS A 247 -0.49 13.46 8.72
CA LYS A 247 -0.04 13.85 7.39
C LYS A 247 -0.34 12.75 6.35
N THR A 248 -0.16 11.48 6.71
CA THR A 248 -0.51 10.33 5.85
C THR A 248 -2.01 10.31 5.56
N LYS A 249 -2.87 10.55 6.57
CA LYS A 249 -4.33 10.64 6.41
C LYS A 249 -4.71 11.74 5.40
N GLU A 250 -4.15 12.92 5.54
CA GLU A 250 -4.38 14.05 4.62
C GLU A 250 -3.91 13.74 3.21
N TYR A 251 -2.72 13.15 3.07
CA TYR A 251 -2.16 12.75 1.78
C TYR A 251 -3.03 11.70 1.05
N LEU A 252 -3.51 10.69 1.77
CA LEU A 252 -4.39 9.66 1.20
C LEU A 252 -5.72 10.25 0.73
N HIS A 253 -6.31 11.16 1.52
CA HIS A 253 -7.54 11.87 1.15
C HIS A 253 -7.34 12.76 -0.08
N SER A 254 -6.25 13.52 -0.15
CA SER A 254 -5.95 14.38 -1.32
C SER A 254 -5.74 13.57 -2.62
N ASN A 255 -5.48 12.27 -2.51
CA ASN A 255 -5.43 11.34 -3.64
C ASN A 255 -6.75 10.58 -3.89
N GLY A 256 -7.87 11.02 -3.29
CA GLY A 256 -9.20 10.49 -3.54
C GLY A 256 -9.46 9.09 -2.99
N ILE A 257 -8.66 8.62 -2.05
CA ILE A 257 -8.75 7.28 -1.50
C ILE A 257 -9.85 7.24 -0.44
N THR A 258 -10.78 6.29 -0.57
CA THR A 258 -11.91 6.08 0.35
C THR A 258 -11.81 4.79 1.16
N VAL A 259 -10.93 3.88 0.75
CA VAL A 259 -10.65 2.62 1.46
C VAL A 259 -9.15 2.34 1.39
N ILE A 260 -8.55 1.97 2.51
CA ILE A 260 -7.16 1.51 2.58
C ILE A 260 -7.03 0.10 3.15
N GLY A 261 -6.02 -0.64 2.66
CA GLY A 261 -5.57 -1.91 3.20
C GLY A 261 -4.15 -1.78 3.76
N ASN A 262 -3.93 -2.29 4.97
CA ASN A 262 -2.61 -2.43 5.60
C ASN A 262 -2.29 -3.93 5.77
N PRO A 263 -1.77 -4.58 4.73
CA PRO A 263 -1.31 -5.96 4.81
C PRO A 263 0.01 -6.06 5.57
N GLY A 264 0.15 -7.11 6.36
CA GLY A 264 1.38 -7.34 7.12
C GLY A 264 1.54 -6.40 8.32
N SER A 265 0.44 -6.05 8.97
CA SER A 265 0.47 -5.27 10.22
C SER A 265 1.30 -5.99 11.28
N MET A 266 2.22 -5.23 11.90
CA MET A 266 3.11 -5.74 12.96
C MET A 266 2.31 -6.11 14.22
N TYR A 267 2.76 -7.11 14.96
CA TYR A 267 2.25 -7.44 16.29
C TYR A 267 2.82 -6.45 17.31
N ASN A 268 2.24 -5.26 17.34
CA ASN A 268 2.63 -4.17 18.22
C ASN A 268 1.41 -3.33 18.60
N LYS A 269 0.99 -3.41 19.87
CA LYS A 269 -0.24 -2.74 20.38
C LYS A 269 -0.12 -1.22 20.39
N ASP A 270 1.06 -0.66 20.62
CA ASP A 270 1.27 0.79 20.66
C ASP A 270 1.15 1.38 19.25
N LEU A 271 1.77 0.75 18.26
CA LEU A 271 1.60 1.14 16.84
C LEU A 271 0.14 0.99 16.39
N GLN A 272 -0.54 -0.07 16.83
CA GLN A 272 -1.95 -0.26 16.51
C GLN A 272 -2.82 0.81 17.20
N GLY A 273 -2.52 1.15 18.45
CA GLY A 273 -3.19 2.22 19.19
C GLY A 273 -3.06 3.57 18.50
N ALA A 274 -1.87 3.91 18.01
CA ALA A 274 -1.65 5.13 17.23
C ALA A 274 -2.46 5.15 15.91
N LYS A 275 -2.50 4.03 15.19
CA LYS A 275 -3.34 3.90 13.98
C LYS A 275 -4.83 4.03 14.30
N ASN A 276 -5.30 3.41 15.38
CA ASN A 276 -6.69 3.53 15.83
C ASN A 276 -7.07 4.98 16.13
N LEU A 277 -6.18 5.73 16.78
CA LEU A 277 -6.40 7.14 17.12
C LEU A 277 -6.61 8.01 15.88
N ILE A 278 -5.86 7.78 14.81
CA ILE A 278 -5.87 8.64 13.61
C ILE A 278 -6.76 8.08 12.50
N PHE A 279 -6.60 6.81 12.13
CA PHE A 279 -7.35 6.19 11.03
C PHE A 279 -8.69 5.59 11.48
N GLY A 280 -8.77 5.19 12.75
CA GLY A 280 -10.01 4.72 13.37
C GLY A 280 -10.96 5.84 13.79
N ASN A 281 -10.51 7.11 13.79
CA ASN A 281 -11.34 8.25 14.18
C ASN A 281 -12.57 8.38 13.28
N ILE A 282 -13.67 8.89 13.85
CA ILE A 282 -14.91 9.17 13.10
C ILE A 282 -14.69 10.15 11.95
N ASP A 283 -13.74 11.09 12.11
CA ASP A 283 -13.39 12.10 11.10
C ASP A 283 -12.43 11.56 10.02
N SER A 284 -12.04 10.29 10.08
CA SER A 284 -11.20 9.70 9.01
C SER A 284 -11.95 9.74 7.68
N PRO A 285 -11.32 10.26 6.60
CA PRO A 285 -11.95 10.38 5.29
C PRO A 285 -12.01 9.07 4.51
N PHE A 286 -11.60 7.97 5.12
CA PHE A 286 -11.60 6.63 4.51
C PHE A 286 -11.85 5.53 5.56
N GLU A 287 -12.30 4.38 5.09
CA GLU A 287 -12.32 3.14 5.87
C GLU A 287 -10.96 2.45 5.77
N SER A 288 -10.53 1.85 6.87
CA SER A 288 -9.22 1.20 6.97
C SER A 288 -9.36 -0.26 7.35
N TYR A 289 -8.55 -1.11 6.72
CA TYR A 289 -8.51 -2.54 7.00
C TYR A 289 -7.07 -3.00 7.22
N PHE A 290 -6.84 -3.89 8.18
CA PHE A 290 -5.52 -4.45 8.43
C PHE A 290 -5.58 -5.96 8.67
N PHE A 291 -4.47 -6.63 8.39
CA PHE A 291 -4.26 -8.05 8.70
C PHE A 291 -2.78 -8.34 8.95
N PRO A 292 -2.45 -9.44 9.70
CA PRO A 292 -1.13 -9.64 10.26
C PRO A 292 -0.05 -10.02 9.23
N SER A 293 1.21 -9.80 9.64
CA SER A 293 2.41 -10.31 9.01
C SER A 293 2.81 -11.66 9.63
N ALA A 294 2.80 -12.72 8.83
CA ALA A 294 3.26 -14.03 9.28
C ALA A 294 4.76 -14.02 9.62
N LEU A 295 5.57 -13.27 8.86
CA LEU A 295 6.99 -13.08 9.13
C LEU A 295 7.20 -12.46 10.52
N ASN A 296 6.56 -11.32 10.79
CA ASN A 296 6.70 -10.64 12.08
C ASN A 296 6.18 -11.48 13.26
N LEU A 297 5.12 -12.27 13.04
CA LEU A 297 4.65 -13.20 14.05
C LEU A 297 5.66 -14.33 14.31
N SER A 298 6.25 -14.92 13.27
CA SER A 298 7.25 -16.00 13.43
C SER A 298 8.57 -15.54 14.05
N GLU A 299 8.87 -14.24 14.01
CA GLU A 299 10.03 -13.66 14.72
C GLU A 299 9.76 -13.45 16.22
N GLN A 300 8.50 -13.32 16.64
CA GLN A 300 8.12 -13.02 18.01
C GLN A 300 7.58 -14.25 18.77
N PHE A 301 7.05 -15.23 18.06
CA PHE A 301 6.36 -16.40 18.64
C PHE A 301 6.90 -17.71 18.07
N GLN A 302 6.80 -18.78 18.86
CA GLN A 302 7.05 -20.12 18.33
C GLN A 302 6.01 -20.47 17.26
N ILE A 303 6.39 -21.29 16.28
CA ILE A 303 5.56 -21.60 15.11
C ILE A 303 4.13 -22.08 15.46
N HIS A 304 3.98 -22.84 16.53
CA HIS A 304 2.68 -23.34 17.00
C HIS A 304 1.78 -22.26 17.66
N GLU A 305 2.37 -21.12 18.05
CA GLU A 305 1.66 -20.00 18.68
C GLU A 305 1.21 -18.94 17.66
N VAL A 306 1.82 -18.93 16.45
CA VAL A 306 1.62 -17.90 15.43
C VAL A 306 0.13 -17.70 15.07
N LEU A 307 -0.63 -18.80 14.94
CA LEU A 307 -2.06 -18.72 14.65
C LEU A 307 -2.84 -18.06 15.79
N GLY A 308 -2.49 -18.37 17.05
CA GLY A 308 -3.08 -17.74 18.23
C GLY A 308 -2.83 -16.24 18.27
N ALA A 309 -1.59 -15.83 18.00
CA ALA A 309 -1.20 -14.43 17.93
C ALA A 309 -1.90 -13.68 16.78
N ALA A 310 -2.06 -14.30 15.61
CA ALA A 310 -2.84 -13.74 14.52
C ALA A 310 -4.33 -13.56 14.90
N LYS A 311 -4.93 -14.53 15.61
CA LYS A 311 -6.30 -14.44 16.13
C LYS A 311 -6.46 -13.36 17.21
N ASP A 312 -5.45 -13.10 18.05
CA ASP A 312 -5.51 -12.01 19.04
C ASP A 312 -5.67 -10.63 18.39
N GLN A 313 -5.02 -10.38 17.24
CA GLN A 313 -5.13 -9.12 16.51
C GLN A 313 -6.55 -8.79 16.02
N THR A 314 -7.47 -9.77 15.98
CA THR A 314 -8.87 -9.54 15.56
C THR A 314 -9.61 -8.51 16.42
N ARG A 315 -9.12 -8.25 17.63
CA ARG A 315 -9.71 -7.33 18.60
C ARG A 315 -9.01 -5.98 18.67
N TRP A 316 -8.02 -5.75 17.81
CA TRP A 316 -7.16 -4.57 17.93
C TRP A 316 -7.65 -3.36 17.14
N GLY A 317 -8.58 -3.55 16.21
CA GLY A 317 -9.20 -2.47 15.44
C GLY A 317 -10.18 -1.64 16.28
N ALA A 318 -10.35 -0.38 15.93
CA ALA A 318 -11.32 0.53 16.54
C ALA A 318 -11.86 1.53 15.50
N GLY A 319 -13.15 1.89 15.64
CA GLY A 319 -13.81 2.86 14.77
C GLY A 319 -13.78 2.44 13.29
N LYS A 320 -13.24 3.33 12.44
CA LYS A 320 -13.08 3.08 11.00
C LYS A 320 -11.87 2.20 10.63
N LEU A 321 -11.07 1.76 11.62
CA LEU A 321 -9.95 0.83 11.40
C LEU A 321 -10.34 -0.59 11.83
N ASN A 322 -10.57 -1.46 10.87
CA ASN A 322 -11.12 -2.79 11.04
C ASN A 322 -10.08 -3.88 10.77
N TYR A 323 -10.14 -4.97 11.53
CA TYR A 323 -9.39 -6.18 11.22
C TYR A 323 -10.05 -6.93 10.07
N LEU A 324 -9.28 -7.29 9.04
CA LEU A 324 -9.75 -8.10 7.93
C LEU A 324 -9.59 -9.58 8.27
N SER A 325 -10.71 -10.22 8.61
CA SER A 325 -10.73 -11.60 9.09
C SER A 325 -10.20 -12.59 8.04
N LYS A 326 -9.45 -13.59 8.51
CA LYS A 326 -8.92 -14.67 7.66
C LYS A 326 -8.05 -14.19 6.49
N HIS A 327 -7.27 -13.12 6.71
CA HIS A 327 -6.20 -12.68 5.80
C HIS A 327 -4.85 -12.73 6.51
N ILE A 328 -3.79 -13.07 5.77
CA ILE A 328 -2.41 -13.14 6.29
C ILE A 328 -1.41 -12.74 5.20
N LYS A 329 -0.33 -12.05 5.57
CA LYS A 329 0.77 -11.67 4.66
C LYS A 329 2.00 -12.54 4.91
N LEU A 330 2.47 -13.25 3.87
CA LEU A 330 3.74 -13.96 3.82
C LEU A 330 4.73 -13.21 2.91
N PHE A 331 6.01 -13.56 3.03
CA PHE A 331 7.09 -12.92 2.28
C PHE A 331 7.97 -14.00 1.63
N ALA A 332 8.15 -13.94 0.31
CA ALA A 332 9.01 -14.88 -0.40
C ALA A 332 10.43 -14.32 -0.52
N ASP A 333 10.62 -13.25 -1.24
CA ASP A 333 11.93 -12.72 -1.62
C ASP A 333 12.09 -11.21 -1.37
N GLY A 334 13.27 -10.68 -1.68
CA GLY A 334 13.67 -9.32 -1.37
C GLY A 334 13.04 -8.25 -2.25
N ALA A 335 13.34 -6.99 -1.91
CA ALA A 335 12.70 -5.82 -2.49
C ALA A 335 13.16 -5.53 -3.93
N MET A 336 12.19 -5.09 -4.75
CA MET A 336 12.43 -4.65 -6.13
C MET A 336 13.42 -3.48 -6.21
N TYR A 337 13.27 -2.47 -5.35
CA TYR A 337 14.12 -1.28 -5.36
C TYR A 337 15.58 -1.52 -4.95
N SER A 338 15.86 -2.61 -4.22
CA SER A 338 17.22 -2.99 -3.83
C SER A 338 17.87 -3.99 -4.78
N GLN A 339 17.18 -4.42 -5.84
CA GLN A 339 17.57 -5.56 -6.70
C GLN A 339 17.85 -6.83 -5.89
N ASN A 340 17.02 -7.12 -4.92
CA ASN A 340 17.20 -8.25 -4.01
C ASN A 340 16.19 -9.38 -4.25
N MET A 341 15.53 -9.34 -5.40
CA MET A 341 14.57 -10.34 -5.86
C MET A 341 15.29 -11.64 -6.22
N VAL A 342 14.67 -12.78 -5.96
CA VAL A 342 15.24 -14.08 -6.36
C VAL A 342 14.78 -14.42 -7.77
N MET A 343 15.73 -14.31 -8.73
CA MET A 343 15.51 -14.47 -10.15
C MET A 343 15.95 -15.85 -10.65
N ARG A 344 15.24 -16.42 -11.65
CA ARG A 344 15.66 -17.68 -12.32
C ARG A 344 17.04 -17.55 -12.94
N ASP A 345 17.30 -16.44 -13.63
CA ASP A 345 18.52 -16.21 -14.40
C ASP A 345 19.53 -15.26 -13.74
N GLY A 346 19.30 -14.87 -12.46
CA GLY A 346 20.18 -13.95 -11.73
C GLY A 346 20.27 -12.54 -12.32
N TYR A 347 21.33 -11.81 -12.00
CA TYR A 347 21.57 -10.42 -12.40
C TYR A 347 22.79 -10.28 -13.30
N LEU A 348 22.92 -9.12 -13.98
CA LEU A 348 24.04 -8.85 -14.91
C LEU A 348 25.42 -8.84 -14.23
N ASP A 349 25.47 -8.50 -12.96
CA ASP A 349 26.70 -8.48 -12.14
C ASP A 349 26.91 -9.77 -11.33
N ASN A 350 26.09 -10.79 -11.58
CA ASN A 350 26.12 -12.12 -10.94
C ASN A 350 25.82 -12.13 -9.42
N HIS A 351 25.34 -11.02 -8.82
CA HIS A 351 24.82 -11.13 -7.46
C HIS A 351 23.53 -11.97 -7.43
N GLN A 352 23.15 -12.43 -6.25
CA GLN A 352 21.94 -13.22 -6.04
C GLN A 352 20.96 -12.41 -5.18
N GLY A 353 19.67 -12.60 -5.42
CA GLY A 353 18.63 -12.09 -4.54
C GLY A 353 18.56 -12.85 -3.21
N SER A 354 17.80 -12.35 -2.29
CA SER A 354 17.64 -12.91 -0.95
C SER A 354 16.22 -13.41 -0.69
N TRP A 355 16.11 -14.56 -0.05
CA TRP A 355 14.86 -15.04 0.52
C TRP A 355 14.59 -14.32 1.84
N LEU A 356 13.40 -13.74 2.01
CA LEU A 356 12.98 -13.11 3.28
C LEU A 356 12.56 -14.16 4.33
N MET A 357 11.98 -15.26 3.88
CA MET A 357 11.67 -16.42 4.71
C MET A 357 12.38 -17.64 4.16
N ASN A 358 13.01 -18.45 5.02
CA ASN A 358 13.54 -19.73 4.56
C ASN A 358 12.41 -20.66 4.07
N LEU A 359 12.75 -21.69 3.29
CA LEU A 359 11.75 -22.55 2.65
C LEU A 359 10.85 -23.27 3.66
N GLU A 360 11.44 -23.82 4.69
CA GLU A 360 10.75 -24.61 5.72
C GLU A 360 9.71 -23.76 6.45
N THR A 361 10.12 -22.61 6.99
CA THR A 361 9.22 -21.67 7.68
C THR A 361 8.12 -21.16 6.74
N PHE A 362 8.45 -20.86 5.48
CA PHE A 362 7.46 -20.39 4.50
C PHE A 362 6.40 -21.47 4.22
N GLU A 363 6.80 -22.71 3.93
CA GLU A 363 5.86 -23.81 3.66
C GLU A 363 5.02 -24.17 4.89
N GLU A 364 5.61 -24.14 6.08
CA GLU A 364 4.89 -24.43 7.33
C GLU A 364 3.86 -23.38 7.67
N LEU A 365 4.21 -22.10 7.63
CA LEU A 365 3.25 -20.99 7.84
C LEU A 365 2.16 -20.97 6.77
N PHE A 366 2.52 -21.22 5.51
CA PHE A 366 1.54 -21.34 4.45
C PHE A 366 0.52 -22.44 4.78
N ARG A 367 0.98 -23.62 5.18
CA ARG A 367 0.12 -24.76 5.56
C ARG A 367 -0.79 -24.44 6.75
N ILE A 368 -0.23 -23.84 7.83
CA ILE A 368 -1.00 -23.48 9.04
C ILE A 368 -2.16 -22.56 8.68
N PHE A 369 -1.90 -21.48 7.96
CA PHE A 369 -2.92 -20.52 7.59
C PHE A 369 -3.87 -21.03 6.50
N TRP A 370 -3.37 -21.87 5.58
CA TRP A 370 -4.19 -22.54 4.58
C TRP A 370 -5.24 -23.44 5.20
N ASP A 371 -4.86 -24.28 6.15
CA ASP A 371 -5.75 -25.21 6.85
C ASP A 371 -6.83 -24.50 7.66
N GLU A 372 -6.53 -23.33 8.17
CA GLU A 372 -7.46 -22.46 8.89
C GLU A 372 -8.34 -21.59 7.96
N GLY A 373 -8.24 -21.76 6.65
CA GLY A 373 -9.08 -21.06 5.67
C GLY A 373 -8.71 -19.60 5.42
N TYR A 374 -7.47 -19.20 5.70
CA TYR A 374 -7.01 -17.83 5.42
C TYR A 374 -6.77 -17.61 3.92
N GLN A 375 -7.08 -16.40 3.45
CA GLN A 375 -6.54 -15.88 2.20
C GLN A 375 -5.09 -15.47 2.44
N ILE A 376 -4.18 -15.98 1.62
CA ILE A 376 -2.73 -15.76 1.78
C ILE A 376 -2.28 -14.75 0.73
N HIS A 377 -1.71 -13.62 1.20
CA HIS A 377 -1.07 -12.60 0.38
C HIS A 377 0.43 -12.77 0.48
N ILE A 378 1.13 -12.87 -0.66
CA ILE A 378 2.55 -13.22 -0.65
C ILE A 378 3.35 -12.15 -1.39
N HIS A 379 4.27 -11.49 -0.67
CA HIS A 379 5.28 -10.63 -1.27
C HIS A 379 6.10 -11.45 -2.26
N GLN A 380 6.11 -11.04 -3.52
CA GLN A 380 6.84 -11.69 -4.60
C GLN A 380 7.32 -10.64 -5.61
N ASN A 381 8.61 -10.63 -5.88
CA ASN A 381 9.23 -9.77 -6.88
C ASN A 381 9.98 -10.55 -7.96
N GLY A 382 10.70 -11.62 -7.64
CA GLY A 382 11.43 -12.44 -8.60
C GLY A 382 10.63 -13.62 -9.12
N ASP A 383 10.90 -14.03 -10.34
CA ASP A 383 10.24 -15.15 -10.99
C ASP A 383 10.59 -16.52 -10.34
N ALA A 384 11.80 -16.71 -9.81
CA ALA A 384 12.12 -17.91 -9.01
C ALA A 384 11.34 -17.96 -7.69
N ALA A 385 11.06 -16.79 -7.08
CA ALA A 385 10.20 -16.73 -5.91
C ALA A 385 8.74 -17.07 -6.25
N LEU A 386 8.28 -16.72 -7.45
CA LEU A 386 6.97 -17.11 -7.95
C LEU A 386 6.87 -18.64 -8.15
N ASP A 387 7.92 -19.31 -8.64
CA ASP A 387 7.96 -20.77 -8.73
C ASP A 387 7.74 -21.43 -7.38
N ARG A 388 8.46 -20.97 -6.37
CA ARG A 388 8.33 -21.48 -4.99
C ARG A 388 6.92 -21.32 -4.46
N LEU A 389 6.33 -20.13 -4.66
CA LEU A 389 4.96 -19.81 -4.26
C LEU A 389 3.96 -20.76 -4.92
N LEU A 390 4.03 -20.89 -6.26
CA LEU A 390 3.09 -21.72 -7.04
C LEU A 390 3.19 -23.20 -6.67
N LEU A 391 4.41 -23.72 -6.47
CA LEU A 391 4.63 -25.09 -6.00
C LEU A 391 4.04 -25.31 -4.60
N THR A 392 4.22 -24.36 -3.67
CA THR A 392 3.67 -24.45 -2.32
C THR A 392 2.14 -24.42 -2.33
N LEU A 393 1.54 -23.56 -3.17
CA LEU A 393 0.11 -23.50 -3.35
C LEU A 393 -0.46 -24.80 -3.94
N GLU A 394 0.18 -25.33 -4.98
CA GLU A 394 -0.22 -26.59 -5.62
C GLU A 394 -0.22 -27.77 -4.64
N LYS A 395 0.85 -27.91 -3.83
CA LYS A 395 0.93 -28.91 -2.77
C LYS A 395 -0.24 -28.80 -1.78
N ASN A 396 -0.60 -27.57 -1.39
CA ASN A 396 -1.69 -27.34 -0.43
C ASN A 396 -3.06 -27.56 -1.05
N LEU A 397 -3.28 -27.17 -2.31
CA LEU A 397 -4.51 -27.48 -3.05
C LEU A 397 -4.72 -28.97 -3.22
N ALA A 398 -3.67 -29.73 -3.55
CA ALA A 398 -3.73 -31.19 -3.67
C ALA A 398 -4.07 -31.87 -2.34
N ARG A 399 -3.54 -31.35 -1.21
CA ARG A 399 -3.75 -31.90 0.13
C ARG A 399 -5.09 -31.50 0.74
N ASN A 400 -5.49 -30.25 0.57
CA ASN A 400 -6.69 -29.64 1.17
C ASN A 400 -7.32 -28.65 0.18
N PRO A 401 -8.15 -29.12 -0.77
CA PRO A 401 -8.72 -28.30 -1.84
C PRO A 401 -9.59 -27.15 -1.31
N ARG A 402 -9.47 -25.98 -1.96
CA ARG A 402 -10.26 -24.79 -1.64
C ARG A 402 -10.59 -24.01 -2.93
N ASP A 403 -11.87 -23.80 -3.22
CA ASP A 403 -12.32 -23.17 -4.47
C ASP A 403 -12.05 -21.65 -4.52
N ASP A 404 -12.47 -20.89 -3.52
CA ASP A 404 -12.32 -19.41 -3.47
C ASP A 404 -11.25 -18.99 -2.46
N HIS A 405 -10.04 -19.54 -2.59
CA HIS A 405 -8.94 -19.24 -1.67
C HIS A 405 -8.35 -17.84 -1.88
N ARG A 406 -8.43 -17.29 -3.11
CA ARG A 406 -7.91 -15.96 -3.50
C ARG A 406 -6.46 -15.72 -3.10
N THR A 407 -5.61 -16.74 -3.13
CA THR A 407 -4.16 -16.55 -2.91
C THR A 407 -3.67 -15.44 -3.84
N THR A 408 -3.00 -14.44 -3.28
CA THR A 408 -2.67 -13.20 -3.98
C THR A 408 -1.16 -13.05 -4.08
N VAL A 409 -0.64 -12.96 -5.29
CA VAL A 409 0.73 -12.53 -5.58
C VAL A 409 0.79 -11.01 -5.44
N VAL A 410 1.65 -10.53 -4.54
CA VAL A 410 1.78 -9.11 -4.21
C VAL A 410 3.07 -8.56 -4.79
N HIS A 411 3.00 -7.34 -5.33
CA HIS A 411 4.00 -6.58 -6.09
C HIS A 411 4.14 -7.07 -7.53
N PHE A 412 4.22 -8.37 -7.77
CA PHE A 412 4.25 -8.97 -9.11
C PHE A 412 5.37 -8.40 -9.99
N GLY A 413 6.59 -8.32 -9.43
CA GLY A 413 7.74 -7.67 -10.08
C GLY A 413 8.14 -8.33 -11.39
N TYR A 414 8.52 -9.60 -11.32
CA TYR A 414 8.83 -10.43 -12.50
C TYR A 414 8.05 -11.74 -12.50
N SER A 415 7.67 -12.16 -13.68
CA SER A 415 7.00 -13.44 -13.96
C SER A 415 7.28 -13.91 -15.37
N ALA A 416 7.21 -15.20 -15.62
CA ALA A 416 7.34 -15.82 -16.93
C ALA A 416 5.97 -16.28 -17.46
N LYS A 417 5.85 -16.50 -18.77
CA LYS A 417 4.57 -16.88 -19.41
C LYS A 417 4.05 -18.25 -18.94
N ASP A 418 4.95 -19.20 -18.67
CA ASP A 418 4.59 -20.49 -18.10
C ASP A 418 3.95 -20.35 -16.71
N GLN A 419 4.46 -19.42 -15.91
CA GLN A 419 3.92 -19.14 -14.58
C GLN A 419 2.53 -18.51 -14.65
N LEU A 420 2.24 -17.63 -15.62
CA LEU A 420 0.90 -17.05 -15.77
C LEU A 420 -0.17 -18.12 -16.04
N LYS A 421 0.12 -19.08 -16.89
CA LYS A 421 -0.77 -20.23 -17.11
C LYS A 421 -1.03 -20.99 -15.83
N LYS A 422 0.04 -21.29 -15.08
CA LYS A 422 -0.06 -21.96 -13.78
C LYS A 422 -0.85 -21.14 -12.76
N MET A 423 -0.63 -19.83 -12.70
CA MET A 423 -1.40 -18.90 -11.83
C MET A 423 -2.89 -18.95 -12.15
N LYS A 424 -3.25 -18.97 -13.46
CA LYS A 424 -4.65 -19.09 -13.89
C LYS A 424 -5.25 -20.42 -13.47
N GLU A 425 -4.56 -21.53 -13.72
CA GLU A 425 -4.98 -22.88 -13.33
C GLU A 425 -5.20 -23.01 -11.83
N LEU A 426 -4.31 -22.42 -11.03
CA LEU A 426 -4.39 -22.42 -9.56
C LEU A 426 -5.30 -21.34 -8.96
N GLY A 427 -5.96 -20.50 -9.76
CA GLY A 427 -6.87 -19.46 -9.27
C GLY A 427 -6.22 -18.31 -8.49
N VAL A 428 -4.96 -17.97 -8.83
CA VAL A 428 -4.18 -16.91 -8.15
C VAL A 428 -4.61 -15.53 -8.62
N LEU A 429 -4.64 -14.57 -7.69
CA LEU A 429 -4.85 -13.15 -7.96
C LEU A 429 -3.53 -12.38 -8.02
N VAL A 430 -3.54 -11.25 -8.73
CA VAL A 430 -2.42 -10.32 -8.80
C VAL A 430 -2.77 -9.00 -8.11
N SER A 431 -1.90 -8.56 -7.22
CA SER A 431 -1.85 -7.22 -6.62
C SER A 431 -0.52 -6.60 -7.02
N ALA A 432 -0.51 -5.75 -8.04
CA ALA A 432 0.72 -5.30 -8.71
C ALA A 432 1.08 -3.86 -8.35
N ASN A 433 2.40 -3.57 -8.33
CA ASN A 433 2.92 -2.21 -8.28
C ASN A 433 3.45 -1.78 -9.67
N PRO A 434 2.64 -1.13 -10.51
CA PRO A 434 3.05 -0.74 -11.86
C PRO A 434 4.10 0.38 -11.87
N TYR A 435 4.27 1.09 -10.75
CA TYR A 435 5.23 2.19 -10.62
C TYR A 435 6.69 1.72 -10.76
N TYR A 436 6.97 0.43 -10.50
CA TYR A 436 8.28 -0.16 -10.78
C TYR A 436 8.72 0.06 -12.23
N VAL A 437 7.79 -0.01 -13.17
CA VAL A 437 8.10 0.20 -14.60
C VAL A 437 8.57 1.63 -14.84
N THR A 438 7.85 2.62 -14.31
CA THR A 438 8.20 4.04 -14.42
C THR A 438 9.55 4.34 -13.77
N ALA A 439 9.77 3.83 -12.57
CA ALA A 439 10.95 4.14 -11.78
C ALA A 439 12.20 3.38 -12.23
N LEU A 440 12.09 2.10 -12.60
CA LEU A 440 13.24 1.19 -12.63
C LEU A 440 13.54 0.59 -14.00
N SER A 441 12.58 0.54 -14.94
CA SER A 441 12.75 -0.25 -16.18
C SER A 441 13.96 0.17 -17.02
N ASP A 442 14.22 1.47 -17.21
CA ASP A 442 15.40 1.93 -17.97
C ASP A 442 16.71 1.61 -17.23
N LEU A 443 16.73 1.81 -15.92
CA LEU A 443 17.91 1.55 -15.11
C LEU A 443 18.24 0.05 -15.06
N TYR A 444 17.24 -0.79 -14.82
CA TYR A 444 17.40 -2.23 -14.71
C TYR A 444 17.71 -2.91 -16.05
N SER A 445 17.36 -2.26 -17.16
CA SER A 445 17.79 -2.70 -18.49
C SER A 445 19.31 -2.68 -18.66
N ARG A 446 19.99 -1.76 -17.97
CA ARG A 446 21.43 -1.51 -18.09
C ARG A 446 22.26 -2.07 -16.93
N LYS A 447 21.71 -2.09 -15.72
CA LYS A 447 22.46 -2.40 -14.49
C LYS A 447 21.83 -3.50 -13.62
N GLY A 448 20.74 -4.10 -14.05
CA GLY A 448 20.04 -5.07 -13.25
C GLY A 448 19.87 -6.41 -13.96
N VAL A 449 18.79 -6.54 -14.71
CA VAL A 449 18.36 -7.81 -15.32
C VAL A 449 18.58 -7.87 -16.83
N GLY A 450 19.05 -6.78 -17.46
CA GLY A 450 19.21 -6.67 -18.90
C GLY A 450 17.94 -6.16 -19.61
N TYR A 451 18.11 -5.80 -20.89
CA TYR A 451 17.07 -5.12 -21.66
C TYR A 451 15.81 -5.97 -21.79
N GLU A 452 15.91 -7.20 -22.28
CA GLU A 452 14.75 -8.05 -22.57
C GLU A 452 13.87 -8.29 -21.33
N ARG A 453 14.48 -8.67 -20.21
CA ARG A 453 13.74 -8.90 -18.96
C ARG A 453 13.14 -7.61 -18.38
N SER A 454 13.83 -6.47 -18.55
CA SER A 454 13.30 -5.18 -18.07
C SER A 454 12.01 -4.75 -18.79
N GLN A 455 11.79 -5.18 -20.04
CA GLN A 455 10.54 -4.94 -20.78
C GLN A 455 9.37 -5.76 -20.22
N GLU A 456 9.66 -6.84 -19.53
CA GLU A 456 8.68 -7.78 -18.96
C GLU A 456 8.34 -7.49 -17.48
N MET A 457 8.95 -6.46 -16.91
CA MET A 457 8.67 -6.00 -15.55
C MET A 457 7.17 -5.71 -15.39
N VAL A 458 6.55 -6.23 -14.34
CA VAL A 458 5.12 -6.10 -14.05
C VAL A 458 4.26 -6.43 -15.28
N ARG A 459 4.17 -7.69 -15.61
CA ARG A 459 3.57 -8.27 -16.84
C ARG A 459 2.03 -8.23 -16.81
N LEU A 460 1.42 -7.05 -16.79
CA LEU A 460 -0.02 -6.87 -16.62
C LEU A 460 -0.84 -7.31 -17.85
N GLY A 461 -0.37 -6.95 -19.06
CA GLY A 461 -1.09 -7.24 -20.30
C GLY A 461 -1.26 -8.74 -20.52
N ASP A 462 -0.21 -9.54 -20.29
CA ASP A 462 -0.28 -10.98 -20.40
C ASP A 462 -1.14 -11.60 -19.28
N ALA A 463 -1.03 -11.10 -18.03
CA ALA A 463 -1.84 -11.57 -16.91
C ALA A 463 -3.35 -11.39 -17.18
N ILE A 464 -3.76 -10.24 -17.70
CA ILE A 464 -5.17 -9.97 -18.03
C ILE A 464 -5.63 -10.85 -19.21
N LYS A 465 -4.79 -11.05 -20.24
CA LYS A 465 -5.10 -11.94 -21.38
C LYS A 465 -5.31 -13.38 -20.93
N GLU A 466 -4.56 -13.87 -19.95
CA GLU A 466 -4.78 -15.18 -19.33
C GLU A 466 -6.04 -15.20 -18.44
N GLY A 467 -6.73 -14.07 -18.27
CA GLY A 467 -7.92 -13.97 -17.43
C GLY A 467 -7.63 -13.96 -15.92
N ILE A 468 -6.42 -13.58 -15.52
CA ILE A 468 -6.05 -13.37 -14.12
C ILE A 468 -6.60 -12.00 -13.68
N LYS A 469 -7.25 -11.97 -12.53
CA LYS A 469 -7.75 -10.71 -11.96
C LYS A 469 -6.57 -9.92 -11.36
N VAL A 470 -6.43 -8.67 -11.82
CA VAL A 470 -5.35 -7.75 -11.45
C VAL A 470 -5.94 -6.58 -10.65
N ALA A 471 -5.33 -6.26 -9.52
CA ALA A 471 -5.47 -5.01 -8.77
C ALA A 471 -4.14 -4.26 -8.74
N LEU A 472 -4.19 -2.93 -8.59
CA LEU A 472 -3.00 -2.08 -8.53
C LEU A 472 -2.86 -1.44 -7.15
N HIS A 473 -1.62 -1.31 -6.65
CA HIS A 473 -1.29 -0.65 -5.40
C HIS A 473 0.02 0.14 -5.51
N SER A 474 0.22 1.08 -4.60
CA SER A 474 1.44 1.87 -4.51
C SER A 474 2.52 1.23 -3.62
N ASP A 475 2.11 0.46 -2.64
CA ASP A 475 3.00 0.01 -1.56
C ASP A 475 3.56 1.20 -0.77
N MET A 476 2.72 2.26 -0.57
CA MET A 476 3.19 3.48 0.11
C MET A 476 3.90 3.15 1.43
N PRO A 477 5.12 3.69 1.61
CA PRO A 477 5.74 4.82 0.91
C PRO A 477 6.67 4.43 -0.25
N MET A 478 6.78 3.16 -0.68
CA MET A 478 7.70 2.74 -1.76
C MET A 478 7.39 3.42 -3.10
N ALA A 479 6.13 3.81 -3.30
CA ALA A 479 5.70 4.72 -4.35
C ALA A 479 4.60 5.67 -3.80
N PRO A 480 4.32 6.80 -4.47
CA PRO A 480 3.20 7.67 -4.12
C PRO A 480 1.86 6.93 -4.14
N ALA A 481 1.07 7.02 -3.07
CA ALA A 481 -0.29 6.45 -3.03
C ALA A 481 -1.24 7.33 -3.87
N SER A 482 -1.05 7.30 -5.18
CA SER A 482 -1.86 8.02 -6.15
C SER A 482 -2.46 7.05 -7.16
N PRO A 483 -3.74 6.68 -7.02
CA PRO A 483 -4.41 5.75 -7.94
C PRO A 483 -4.35 6.20 -9.40
N LEU A 484 -4.44 7.51 -9.67
CA LEU A 484 -4.32 8.06 -11.02
C LEU A 484 -2.90 7.88 -11.60
N MET A 485 -1.86 7.97 -10.76
CA MET A 485 -0.48 7.68 -11.17
C MET A 485 -0.28 6.18 -11.43
N LEU A 486 -0.86 5.30 -10.61
CA LEU A 486 -0.81 3.85 -10.84
C LEU A 486 -1.53 3.47 -12.14
N MET A 487 -2.69 4.06 -12.41
CA MET A 487 -3.40 3.89 -13.69
C MET A 487 -2.53 4.37 -14.86
N HIS A 488 -1.95 5.58 -14.74
CA HIS A 488 -1.07 6.13 -15.78
C HIS A 488 0.13 5.20 -16.07
N ALA A 489 0.81 4.72 -15.03
CA ALA A 489 1.95 3.79 -15.16
C ALA A 489 1.56 2.47 -15.84
N ALA A 490 0.41 1.90 -15.50
CA ALA A 490 -0.08 0.66 -16.08
C ALA A 490 -0.52 0.80 -17.55
N VAL A 491 -1.15 1.93 -17.90
CA VAL A 491 -1.68 2.19 -19.25
C VAL A 491 -0.61 2.66 -20.21
N ASN A 492 0.31 3.55 -19.78
CA ASN A 492 1.30 4.16 -20.67
C ASN A 492 2.66 3.45 -20.64
N ARG A 493 3.09 2.96 -19.46
CA ARG A 493 4.38 2.30 -19.24
C ARG A 493 5.58 3.17 -19.63
N ASP A 494 5.43 4.47 -19.52
CA ASP A 494 6.51 5.43 -19.68
C ASP A 494 7.41 5.45 -18.44
N ASN A 495 8.72 5.55 -18.66
CA ASN A 495 9.71 5.58 -17.59
C ASN A 495 10.39 6.94 -17.48
N PHE A 496 11.21 7.14 -16.45
CA PHE A 496 11.92 8.40 -16.21
C PHE A 496 12.92 8.81 -17.32
N ALA A 497 13.27 7.90 -18.23
CA ALA A 497 14.05 8.22 -19.42
C ALA A 497 13.17 8.65 -20.61
N GLY A 498 11.85 8.77 -20.44
CA GLY A 498 10.91 9.12 -21.50
C GLY A 498 10.67 7.99 -22.51
N LYS A 499 11.03 6.74 -22.16
CA LYS A 499 10.86 5.57 -23.01
C LYS A 499 9.68 4.73 -22.52
N VAL A 500 9.05 4.01 -23.44
CA VAL A 500 8.01 3.01 -23.12
C VAL A 500 8.69 1.66 -22.92
N ALA A 501 8.45 1.03 -21.76
CA ALA A 501 8.97 -0.30 -21.44
C ALA A 501 7.88 -1.36 -21.59
N GLY A 502 8.10 -2.34 -22.47
CA GLY A 502 7.17 -3.45 -22.71
C GLY A 502 5.78 -3.00 -23.14
N PRO A 503 5.61 -2.36 -24.32
CA PRO A 503 4.33 -1.83 -24.77
C PRO A 503 3.20 -2.89 -24.84
N ASN A 504 3.56 -4.15 -25.03
CA ASN A 504 2.62 -5.28 -25.04
C ASN A 504 2.03 -5.61 -23.67
N GLN A 505 2.61 -5.04 -22.60
CA GLN A 505 2.15 -5.20 -21.22
C GLN A 505 1.24 -4.05 -20.75
N ARG A 506 0.90 -3.12 -21.65
CA ARG A 506 -0.11 -2.08 -21.39
C ARG A 506 -1.47 -2.70 -21.15
N ILE A 507 -2.24 -2.09 -20.27
CA ILE A 507 -3.66 -2.39 -20.06
C ILE A 507 -4.51 -1.18 -20.49
N THR A 508 -5.79 -1.40 -20.69
CA THR A 508 -6.72 -0.31 -21.04
C THR A 508 -7.03 0.58 -19.83
N THR A 509 -7.50 1.80 -20.07
CA THR A 509 -7.86 2.72 -18.98
C THR A 509 -8.99 2.17 -18.11
N ILE A 510 -9.97 1.47 -18.71
CA ILE A 510 -11.06 0.86 -17.94
C ILE A 510 -10.55 -0.30 -17.05
N GLU A 511 -9.63 -1.12 -17.54
CA GLU A 511 -8.98 -2.17 -16.74
C GLU A 511 -8.18 -1.57 -15.58
N ALA A 512 -7.45 -0.47 -15.83
CA ALA A 512 -6.70 0.24 -14.81
C ALA A 512 -7.64 0.89 -13.75
N LEU A 513 -8.76 1.48 -14.16
CA LEU A 513 -9.75 2.02 -13.24
C LEU A 513 -10.39 0.92 -12.39
N ARG A 514 -10.74 -0.22 -12.99
CA ARG A 514 -11.19 -1.41 -12.24
C ARG A 514 -10.14 -1.92 -11.26
N ALA A 515 -8.87 -1.83 -11.62
CA ALA A 515 -7.77 -2.33 -10.79
C ALA A 515 -7.52 -1.50 -9.52
N VAL A 516 -7.88 -0.22 -9.52
CA VAL A 516 -7.81 0.68 -8.34
C VAL A 516 -9.16 0.86 -7.63
N THR A 517 -10.18 0.08 -8.01
CA THR A 517 -11.53 0.12 -7.45
C THR A 517 -12.07 -1.28 -7.16
N ILE A 518 -12.90 -1.85 -8.05
CA ILE A 518 -13.59 -3.12 -7.81
C ILE A 518 -12.65 -4.32 -7.67
N ASN A 519 -11.53 -4.36 -8.42
CA ASN A 519 -10.57 -5.45 -8.29
C ASN A 519 -9.77 -5.34 -6.98
N ALA A 520 -9.43 -4.11 -6.56
CA ALA A 520 -8.81 -3.85 -5.26
C ALA A 520 -9.74 -4.27 -4.10
N ALA A 521 -11.04 -3.94 -4.21
CA ALA A 521 -12.06 -4.45 -3.28
C ALA A 521 -12.11 -5.98 -3.27
N TYR A 522 -12.02 -6.63 -4.44
CA TYR A 522 -12.06 -8.08 -4.58
C TYR A 522 -10.87 -8.77 -3.88
N VAL A 523 -9.68 -8.19 -3.97
CA VAL A 523 -8.47 -8.67 -3.27
C VAL A 523 -8.65 -8.65 -1.75
N LEU A 524 -9.42 -7.68 -1.22
CA LEU A 524 -9.75 -7.56 0.21
C LEU A 524 -11.05 -8.29 0.61
N ARG A 525 -11.73 -8.98 -0.31
CA ARG A 525 -13.08 -9.57 -0.10
C ARG A 525 -14.16 -8.54 0.29
N LEU A 526 -13.99 -7.30 -0.16
CA LEU A 526 -14.87 -6.17 0.13
C LEU A 526 -15.71 -5.75 -1.09
N GLU A 527 -15.70 -6.50 -2.19
CA GLU A 527 -16.37 -6.16 -3.46
C GLU A 527 -17.91 -6.11 -3.36
N LYS A 528 -18.49 -6.71 -2.33
CA LYS A 528 -19.92 -6.57 -2.03
C LYS A 528 -20.27 -5.22 -1.37
N LEU A 529 -19.25 -4.51 -0.85
CA LEU A 529 -19.41 -3.26 -0.12
C LEU A 529 -18.91 -2.05 -0.90
N TYR A 530 -17.84 -2.20 -1.71
CA TYR A 530 -17.10 -1.11 -2.35
C TYR A 530 -16.71 -1.42 -3.79
N GLY A 531 -16.19 -0.43 -4.49
CA GLY A 531 -15.44 -0.55 -5.74
C GLY A 531 -16.27 -0.44 -7.01
N SER A 532 -17.60 -0.34 -6.93
CA SER A 532 -18.49 0.03 -8.01
C SER A 532 -19.70 0.78 -7.45
N ILE A 533 -20.39 1.55 -8.30
CA ILE A 533 -21.59 2.30 -7.95
C ILE A 533 -22.80 1.45 -8.33
N GLU A 534 -23.29 0.69 -7.35
CA GLU A 534 -24.39 -0.26 -7.49
C GLU A 534 -25.26 -0.25 -6.24
N THR A 535 -26.57 -0.44 -6.42
CA THR A 535 -27.54 -0.53 -5.30
C THR A 535 -27.10 -1.55 -4.25
N GLY A 536 -27.17 -1.14 -2.98
CA GLY A 536 -26.81 -1.94 -1.81
C GLY A 536 -25.34 -1.78 -1.36
N LYS A 537 -24.46 -1.23 -2.19
CA LYS A 537 -23.08 -0.89 -1.81
C LYS A 537 -23.01 0.40 -0.99
N TYR A 538 -21.90 0.64 -0.32
CA TYR A 538 -21.67 1.91 0.34
C TYR A 538 -21.50 3.04 -0.68
N ALA A 539 -22.05 4.20 -0.35
CA ALA A 539 -21.92 5.42 -1.14
C ALA A 539 -20.52 6.03 -0.95
N ASN A 540 -19.52 5.38 -1.55
CA ASN A 540 -18.12 5.81 -1.55
C ASN A 540 -17.71 6.19 -2.96
N PHE A 541 -17.39 7.47 -3.16
CA PHE A 541 -17.09 8.05 -4.48
C PHE A 541 -15.82 8.89 -4.43
N THR A 542 -15.13 8.99 -5.57
CA THR A 542 -14.08 9.99 -5.82
C THR A 542 -14.58 10.97 -6.86
N ILE A 543 -14.38 12.27 -6.63
CA ILE A 543 -14.82 13.37 -7.47
C ILE A 543 -13.61 13.87 -8.28
N LEU A 544 -13.76 13.92 -9.59
CA LEU A 544 -12.70 14.26 -10.55
C LEU A 544 -13.14 15.41 -11.46
N ASP A 545 -12.18 16.25 -11.89
CA ASP A 545 -12.43 17.30 -12.89
C ASP A 545 -12.58 16.77 -14.32
N LYS A 546 -12.10 15.55 -14.61
CA LYS A 546 -12.14 14.92 -15.93
C LYS A 546 -12.42 13.43 -15.85
N ASN A 547 -13.17 12.91 -16.83
CA ASN A 547 -13.40 11.47 -16.94
C ASN A 547 -12.14 10.77 -17.49
N PRO A 548 -11.50 9.86 -16.72
CA PRO A 548 -10.29 9.15 -17.15
C PRO A 548 -10.51 8.30 -18.42
N LEU A 549 -11.75 7.90 -18.69
CA LEU A 549 -12.09 7.08 -19.87
C LEU A 549 -12.28 7.92 -21.14
N LYS A 550 -12.40 9.26 -21.02
CA LYS A 550 -12.71 10.17 -22.13
C LYS A 550 -11.56 11.13 -22.50
N ILE A 551 -10.39 11.00 -21.82
CA ILE A 551 -9.19 11.80 -22.10
C ILE A 551 -8.07 10.94 -22.70
N ARG A 552 -7.01 11.57 -23.18
CA ARG A 552 -5.80 10.86 -23.61
C ARG A 552 -5.13 10.19 -22.41
N SER A 553 -4.65 8.96 -22.57
CA SER A 553 -4.08 8.17 -21.49
C SER A 553 -2.88 8.83 -20.78
N ASN A 554 -2.10 9.63 -21.50
CA ASN A 554 -0.97 10.37 -20.93
C ASN A 554 -1.40 11.55 -20.02
N GLU A 555 -2.67 11.93 -20.03
CA GLU A 555 -3.25 12.99 -19.18
C GLU A 555 -3.84 12.44 -17.87
N ILE A 556 -3.97 11.13 -17.71
CA ILE A 556 -4.60 10.50 -16.52
C ILE A 556 -3.97 11.01 -15.22
N LYS A 557 -2.65 11.08 -15.15
CA LYS A 557 -1.92 11.56 -13.95
C LYS A 557 -2.15 13.04 -13.61
N ASN A 558 -2.70 13.82 -14.54
CA ASN A 558 -2.96 15.25 -14.38
C ASN A 558 -4.42 15.56 -14.04
N ILE A 559 -5.29 14.54 -13.93
CA ILE A 559 -6.66 14.69 -13.45
C ILE A 559 -6.60 15.21 -12.00
N ARG A 560 -7.39 16.25 -11.72
CA ARG A 560 -7.49 16.78 -10.36
C ARG A 560 -8.58 16.04 -9.59
N ILE A 561 -8.28 15.73 -8.36
CA ILE A 561 -9.21 15.20 -7.38
C ILE A 561 -9.81 16.40 -6.64
N LEU A 562 -11.13 16.50 -6.62
CA LEU A 562 -11.87 17.63 -6.05
C LEU A 562 -12.43 17.29 -4.66
N GLY A 563 -12.53 16.01 -4.34
CA GLY A 563 -13.04 15.53 -3.07
C GLY A 563 -13.40 14.07 -3.11
N THR A 564 -13.97 13.61 -2.02
CA THR A 564 -14.54 12.25 -1.91
C THR A 564 -15.93 12.31 -1.29
N VAL A 565 -16.67 11.24 -1.46
CA VAL A 565 -17.87 10.94 -0.66
C VAL A 565 -17.60 9.63 0.08
N LEU A 566 -17.77 9.63 1.39
CA LEU A 566 -17.61 8.47 2.23
C LEU A 566 -18.93 8.14 2.93
N LYS A 567 -19.50 6.97 2.59
CA LYS A 567 -20.79 6.52 3.15
C LYS A 567 -21.92 7.58 3.02
N GLY A 568 -21.96 8.27 1.90
CA GLY A 568 -22.99 9.28 1.59
C GLY A 568 -22.72 10.68 2.15
N GLU A 569 -21.58 10.91 2.80
CA GLU A 569 -21.16 12.22 3.30
C GLU A 569 -20.06 12.81 2.42
N SER A 570 -20.27 14.05 1.95
CA SER A 570 -19.33 14.79 1.10
C SER A 570 -18.14 15.29 1.90
N LEU A 571 -16.94 15.06 1.38
CA LEU A 571 -15.65 15.45 1.95
C LEU A 571 -14.84 16.19 0.87
N PRO A 572 -15.08 17.50 0.65
CA PRO A 572 -14.37 18.27 -0.37
C PRO A 572 -12.90 18.44 0.00
N LEU A 573 -12.05 18.58 -1.01
CA LEU A 573 -10.67 19.06 -0.86
C LEU A 573 -10.66 20.58 -1.02
N ASN A 574 -9.99 21.30 -0.11
CA ASN A 574 -9.84 22.76 -0.15
C ASN A 574 -8.84 23.21 -1.21
#